data_423556cfc2ef98de5ae54368ae6087e2
#
_entry.id   423556cfc2ef98de5ae54368ae6087e2
#
_cell.length_a   1.000
_cell.length_b   1.000
_cell.length_c   1.000
_cell.angle_alpha   90.00
_cell.angle_beta   90.00
_cell.angle_gamma   90.00
#
_symmetry.space_group_name_H-M   'P 1'
#
loop_
_entity.id
_entity.type
_entity.pdbx_description
1 polymer ?
#
loop_
_entity_poly.entity_id
_entity_poly.type
_entity_poly.pdbx_seq_one_letter_code
_entity_poly.pdbx_strand_id
1 'polypeptide(L)'
;MRPMIRVVTAMALAFFSTLTSARAADADTEFDAFLARWRAAVAANDVDAVVAMTRLPFLFEGRDHAREGVAREVVPALLTVEVRHCLRTAAPLREDDRYVLSCAPYQFHLGRVDGEWRWVEFAADGEG
;
A
#
# COMPACT_ATOMS: atom_id res chain seq x y z
N MET A 1 -45.45 47.75 -31.54
CA MET A 1 -45.19 46.50 -30.83
C MET A 1 -43.86 45.94 -31.28
N ARG A 2 -42.92 45.93 -30.39
CA ARG A 2 -41.60 45.33 -30.66
C ARG A 2 -41.50 44.01 -29.96
N PRO A 3 -41.21 42.89 -30.66
CA PRO A 3 -41.00 41.65 -29.99
C PRO A 3 -39.69 41.70 -29.22
N MET A 4 -39.75 41.44 -27.92
CA MET A 4 -38.57 41.22 -27.12
C MET A 4 -38.03 39.83 -27.40
N ILE A 5 -36.92 39.76 -28.09
CA ILE A 5 -36.17 38.52 -28.24
C ILE A 5 -35.38 38.33 -26.93
N ARG A 6 -35.85 37.43 -26.09
CA ARG A 6 -35.04 36.97 -24.95
C ARG A 6 -34.06 35.95 -25.48
N VAL A 7 -32.81 36.37 -25.59
CA VAL A 7 -31.72 35.44 -25.79
C VAL A 7 -31.47 34.73 -24.45
N VAL A 8 -31.93 33.49 -24.39
CA VAL A 8 -31.57 32.61 -23.28
C VAL A 8 -30.20 32.06 -23.61
N THR A 9 -29.16 32.66 -23.02
CA THR A 9 -27.82 32.10 -23.08
C THR A 9 -27.77 30.90 -22.13
N ALA A 10 -27.86 29.71 -22.67
CA ALA A 10 -27.63 28.50 -21.91
C ALA A 10 -26.12 28.42 -21.60
N MET A 11 -25.75 28.71 -20.37
CA MET A 11 -24.44 28.44 -19.88
C MET A 11 -24.33 26.92 -19.61
N ALA A 12 -23.72 26.20 -20.54
CA ALA A 12 -23.31 24.82 -20.30
C ALA A 12 -22.06 24.86 -19.44
N LEU A 13 -22.23 24.66 -18.14
CA LEU A 13 -21.12 24.44 -17.21
C LEU A 13 -20.62 23.01 -17.40
N ALA A 14 -19.48 22.88 -18.05
CA ALA A 14 -18.82 21.59 -18.19
C ALA A 14 -18.13 21.24 -16.87
N PHE A 15 -18.72 20.34 -16.10
CA PHE A 15 -18.12 19.74 -14.91
C PHE A 15 -17.29 18.52 -15.30
N PHE A 16 -16.04 18.71 -15.68
CA PHE A 16 -15.18 17.57 -16.09
C PHE A 16 -13.91 17.37 -15.28
N SER A 17 -13.69 18.08 -14.15
CA SER A 17 -12.35 18.14 -13.55
C SER A 17 -12.17 17.40 -12.21
N THR A 18 -13.20 16.80 -11.62
CA THR A 18 -13.12 16.34 -10.22
C THR A 18 -12.93 14.85 -10.00
N LEU A 19 -13.16 14.00 -10.99
CA LEU A 19 -13.16 12.54 -10.81
C LEU A 19 -11.75 11.93 -10.67
N THR A 20 -10.74 12.49 -11.33
CA THR A 20 -9.36 11.97 -11.27
C THR A 20 -8.68 12.28 -9.93
N SER A 21 -8.92 13.46 -9.36
CA SER A 21 -8.38 13.87 -8.05
C SER A 21 -9.00 13.08 -6.90
N ALA A 22 -10.30 12.78 -6.96
CA ALA A 22 -11.00 11.99 -5.94
C ALA A 22 -10.50 10.55 -5.88
N ARG A 23 -10.20 9.92 -7.02
CA ARG A 23 -9.67 8.54 -7.07
C ARG A 23 -8.25 8.45 -6.52
N ALA A 24 -7.39 9.43 -6.79
CA ALA A 24 -6.04 9.48 -6.24
C ALA A 24 -6.08 9.69 -4.72
N ALA A 25 -6.95 10.58 -4.22
CA ALA A 25 -7.12 10.82 -2.79
C ALA A 25 -7.68 9.58 -2.07
N ASP A 26 -8.64 8.86 -2.68
CA ASP A 26 -9.19 7.61 -2.14
C ASP A 26 -8.13 6.51 -2.09
N ALA A 27 -7.29 6.39 -3.12
CA ALA A 27 -6.20 5.43 -3.17
C ALA A 27 -5.15 5.69 -2.07
N ASP A 28 -4.77 6.95 -1.84
CA ASP A 28 -3.85 7.33 -0.77
C ASP A 28 -4.46 7.11 0.61
N THR A 29 -5.75 7.40 0.77
CA THR A 29 -6.48 7.14 2.02
C THR A 29 -6.57 5.64 2.32
N GLU A 30 -6.82 4.82 1.32
CA GLU A 30 -6.83 3.35 1.45
C GLU A 30 -5.45 2.82 1.85
N PHE A 31 -4.39 3.35 1.23
CA PHE A 31 -3.03 2.99 1.61
C PHE A 31 -2.71 3.38 3.04
N ASP A 32 -3.04 4.60 3.45
CA ASP A 32 -2.79 5.07 4.82
C ASP A 32 -3.51 4.20 5.86
N ALA A 33 -4.74 3.81 5.58
CA ALA A 33 -5.50 2.91 6.44
C ALA A 33 -4.87 1.51 6.50
N PHE A 34 -4.44 0.97 5.36
CA PHE A 34 -3.71 -0.30 5.29
C PHE A 34 -2.41 -0.22 6.08
N LEU A 35 -1.60 0.82 5.87
CA LEU A 35 -0.33 1.00 6.55
C LEU A 35 -0.50 1.04 8.07
N ALA A 36 -1.53 1.73 8.56
CA ALA A 36 -1.83 1.78 9.98
C ALA A 36 -2.14 0.39 10.55
N ARG A 37 -2.94 -0.41 9.85
CA ARG A 37 -3.27 -1.79 10.27
C ARG A 37 -2.04 -2.70 10.21
N TRP A 38 -1.25 -2.60 9.15
CA TRP A 38 -0.05 -3.40 8.96
C TRP A 38 0.98 -3.09 10.05
N ARG A 39 1.24 -1.81 10.31
CA ARG A 39 2.15 -1.37 11.38
C ARG A 39 1.70 -1.87 12.76
N ALA A 40 0.41 -1.82 13.03
CA ALA A 40 -0.14 -2.30 14.30
C ALA A 40 0.09 -3.80 14.48
N ALA A 41 -0.16 -4.59 13.44
CA ALA A 41 0.08 -6.03 13.44
C ALA A 41 1.58 -6.36 13.60
N VAL A 42 2.45 -5.65 12.88
CA VAL A 42 3.90 -5.81 13.00
C VAL A 42 4.39 -5.45 14.40
N ALA A 43 3.96 -4.33 14.95
CA ALA A 43 4.36 -3.88 16.29
C ALA A 43 3.91 -4.87 17.38
N ALA A 44 2.72 -5.43 17.25
CA ALA A 44 2.20 -6.44 18.19
C ALA A 44 2.79 -7.84 17.98
N ASN A 45 3.60 -8.03 16.93
CA ASN A 45 4.06 -9.34 16.49
C ASN A 45 2.88 -10.32 16.30
N ASP A 46 1.79 -9.81 15.76
CA ASP A 46 0.60 -10.59 15.42
C ASP A 46 0.83 -11.26 14.06
N VAL A 47 1.41 -12.44 14.11
CA VAL A 47 1.85 -13.18 12.92
C VAL A 47 0.68 -13.46 11.99
N ASP A 48 -0.45 -13.91 12.52
CA ASP A 48 -1.63 -14.23 11.70
C ASP A 48 -2.18 -13.01 10.97
N ALA A 49 -2.21 -11.86 11.64
CA ALA A 49 -2.64 -10.61 11.02
C ALA A 49 -1.67 -10.14 9.93
N VAL A 50 -0.36 -10.26 10.15
CA VAL A 50 0.65 -9.94 9.14
C VAL A 50 0.50 -10.85 7.92
N VAL A 51 0.36 -12.15 8.13
CA VAL A 51 0.17 -13.12 7.04
C VAL A 51 -1.10 -12.84 6.24
N ALA A 52 -2.19 -12.45 6.91
CA ALA A 52 -3.45 -12.09 6.26
C ALA A 52 -3.30 -10.85 5.33
N MET A 53 -2.32 -9.99 5.58
CA MET A 53 -2.00 -8.82 4.77
C MET A 53 -0.81 -9.04 3.83
N THR A 54 -0.40 -10.27 3.62
CA THR A 54 0.75 -10.65 2.79
C THR A 54 0.26 -11.36 1.53
N ARG A 55 0.87 -11.01 0.38
CA ARG A 55 0.61 -11.72 -0.88
C ARG A 55 1.11 -13.15 -0.79
N LEU A 56 0.27 -14.10 -1.15
CA LEU A 56 0.62 -15.52 -1.20
C LEU A 56 0.56 -16.04 -2.64
N PRO A 57 1.49 -16.89 -3.07
CA PRO A 57 2.71 -17.27 -2.37
C PRO A 57 3.69 -16.11 -2.24
N PHE A 58 4.52 -16.13 -1.20
CA PHE A 58 5.54 -15.11 -0.95
C PHE A 58 6.93 -15.67 -1.24
N LEU A 59 7.70 -14.97 -2.06
CA LEU A 59 9.05 -15.37 -2.42
C LEU A 59 10.04 -15.01 -1.31
N PHE A 60 10.71 -16.02 -0.77
CA PHE A 60 11.73 -15.87 0.27
C PHE A 60 12.82 -16.91 0.06
N GLU A 61 14.06 -16.46 -0.03
CA GLU A 61 15.25 -17.31 -0.25
C GLU A 61 15.09 -18.26 -1.44
N GLY A 62 14.61 -17.73 -2.57
CA GLY A 62 14.47 -18.47 -3.82
C GLY A 62 13.33 -19.47 -3.86
N ARG A 63 12.45 -19.49 -2.86
CA ARG A 63 11.28 -20.37 -2.80
C ARG A 63 10.00 -19.62 -2.51
N ASP A 64 8.91 -20.14 -3.08
CA ASP A 64 7.57 -19.65 -2.77
C ASP A 64 7.07 -20.27 -1.46
N HIS A 65 6.56 -19.41 -0.60
CA HIS A 65 6.00 -19.81 0.70
C HIS A 65 4.50 -19.57 0.70
N ALA A 66 3.76 -20.61 1.07
CA ALA A 66 2.35 -20.51 1.39
C ALA A 66 2.17 -19.92 2.81
N ARG A 67 0.93 -19.76 3.23
CA ARG A 67 0.57 -19.13 4.53
C ARG A 67 1.41 -19.64 5.71
N GLU A 68 1.53 -20.94 5.87
CA GLU A 68 2.27 -21.53 6.99
C GLU A 68 3.77 -21.24 6.92
N GLY A 69 4.36 -21.29 5.72
CA GLY A 69 5.76 -20.95 5.51
C GLY A 69 6.05 -19.48 5.80
N VAL A 70 5.15 -18.59 5.41
CA VAL A 70 5.28 -17.16 5.77
C VAL A 70 5.25 -16.97 7.28
N ALA A 71 4.32 -17.61 7.97
CA ALA A 71 4.20 -17.50 9.42
C ALA A 71 5.41 -18.06 10.17
N ARG A 72 5.93 -19.19 9.74
CA ARG A 72 6.99 -19.92 10.45
C ARG A 72 8.40 -19.50 10.07
N GLU A 73 8.62 -19.12 8.82
CA GLU A 73 9.97 -18.87 8.29
C GLU A 73 10.19 -17.41 7.92
N VAL A 74 9.28 -16.79 7.19
CA VAL A 74 9.47 -15.45 6.65
C VAL A 74 9.33 -14.38 7.73
N VAL A 75 8.24 -14.40 8.46
CA VAL A 75 7.97 -13.39 9.50
C VAL A 75 9.06 -13.38 10.58
N PRO A 76 9.45 -14.51 11.18
CA PRO A 76 10.52 -14.49 12.17
C PRO A 76 11.88 -14.04 11.63
N ALA A 77 12.17 -14.35 10.36
CA ALA A 77 13.45 -13.99 9.75
C ALA A 77 13.54 -12.50 9.42
N LEU A 78 12.48 -11.89 8.90
CA LEU A 78 12.48 -10.51 8.43
C LEU A 78 12.00 -9.51 9.48
N LEU A 79 11.01 -9.87 10.29
CA LEU A 79 10.42 -9.00 11.29
C LEU A 79 11.05 -9.22 12.66
N THR A 80 12.35 -8.98 12.74
CA THR A 80 13.09 -8.97 14.00
C THR A 80 12.61 -7.85 14.92
N VAL A 81 12.99 -7.86 16.17
CA VAL A 81 12.63 -6.80 17.14
C VAL A 81 13.07 -5.42 16.62
N GLU A 82 14.29 -5.32 16.10
CA GLU A 82 14.85 -4.08 15.56
C GLU A 82 14.10 -3.59 14.33
N VAL A 83 13.80 -4.49 13.41
CA VAL A 83 13.04 -4.16 12.18
C VAL A 83 11.62 -3.75 12.54
N ARG A 84 10.94 -4.46 13.44
CA ARG A 84 9.60 -4.09 13.90
C ARG A 84 9.57 -2.70 14.53
N HIS A 85 10.60 -2.38 15.32
CA HIS A 85 10.74 -1.04 15.91
C HIS A 85 10.90 0.03 14.84
N CYS A 86 11.76 -0.18 13.85
CA CYS A 86 11.98 0.72 12.72
C CYS A 86 10.70 0.94 11.91
N LEU A 87 9.97 -0.12 11.61
CA LEU A 87 8.75 -0.07 10.80
C LEU A 87 7.61 0.76 11.42
N ARG A 88 7.67 1.02 12.70
CA ARG A 88 6.67 1.87 13.39
C ARG A 88 6.64 3.29 12.83
N THR A 89 7.78 3.81 12.41
CA THR A 89 7.95 5.20 12.00
C THR A 89 8.61 5.37 10.63
N ALA A 90 9.02 4.30 9.96
CA ALA A 90 9.63 4.38 8.65
C ALA A 90 8.67 5.06 7.66
N ALA A 91 9.18 6.09 6.96
CA ALA A 91 8.40 6.83 5.99
C ALA A 91 8.20 6.02 4.71
N PRO A 92 6.96 5.86 4.22
CA PRO A 92 6.73 5.20 2.96
C PRO A 92 7.21 6.08 1.79
N LEU A 93 8.00 5.49 0.90
CA LEU A 93 8.44 6.11 -0.33
C LEU A 93 7.66 5.52 -1.49
N ARG A 94 6.99 6.36 -2.27
CA ARG A 94 6.28 5.87 -3.44
C ARG A 94 7.25 5.54 -4.57
N GLU A 95 7.14 4.34 -5.11
CA GLU A 95 7.84 3.87 -6.31
C GLU A 95 6.83 3.26 -7.26
N ASP A 96 6.58 3.92 -8.40
CA ASP A 96 5.57 3.52 -9.38
C ASP A 96 4.18 3.31 -8.74
N ASP A 97 3.70 2.08 -8.72
CA ASP A 97 2.38 1.69 -8.19
C ASP A 97 2.43 1.10 -6.78
N ARG A 98 3.58 1.19 -6.11
CA ARG A 98 3.79 0.62 -4.77
C ARG A 98 4.47 1.60 -3.84
N TYR A 99 4.52 1.25 -2.57
CA TYR A 99 5.28 1.97 -1.55
C TYR A 99 6.36 1.09 -0.96
N VAL A 100 7.49 1.69 -0.60
CA VAL A 100 8.63 1.00 0.00
C VAL A 100 8.92 1.59 1.37
N LEU A 101 9.07 0.73 2.37
CA LEU A 101 9.55 1.06 3.70
C LEU A 101 10.95 0.48 3.88
N SER A 102 11.92 1.33 4.19
CA SER A 102 13.31 0.91 4.38
C SER A 102 13.64 0.79 5.86
N CYS A 103 13.96 -0.41 6.29
CA CYS A 103 14.42 -0.74 7.65
C CYS A 103 15.58 -1.72 7.54
N ALA A 104 16.80 -1.20 7.58
CA ALA A 104 18.00 -2.00 7.35
C ALA A 104 18.00 -3.31 8.17
N PRO A 105 18.41 -4.45 7.58
CA PRO A 105 18.97 -4.57 6.24
C PRO A 105 17.94 -4.81 5.12
N TYR A 106 16.67 -4.52 5.35
CA TYR A 106 15.58 -4.87 4.43
C TYR A 106 14.81 -3.66 3.91
N GLN A 107 14.17 -3.87 2.77
CA GLN A 107 13.14 -3.02 2.22
C GLN A 107 11.84 -3.83 2.10
N PHE A 108 10.73 -3.22 2.50
CA PHE A 108 9.41 -3.86 2.48
C PHE A 108 8.57 -3.18 1.42
N HIS A 109 8.15 -3.94 0.42
CA HIS A 109 7.36 -3.44 -0.70
C HIS A 109 5.88 -3.73 -0.46
N LEU A 110 5.09 -2.69 -0.46
CA LEU A 110 3.64 -2.74 -0.27
C LEU A 110 2.98 -2.37 -1.60
N GLY A 111 2.18 -3.27 -2.13
CA GLY A 111 1.53 -3.11 -3.43
C GLY A 111 0.11 -3.62 -3.42
N ARG A 112 -0.59 -3.47 -4.55
CA ARG A 112 -1.95 -3.96 -4.71
C ARG A 112 -1.96 -5.35 -5.33
N VAL A 113 -2.81 -6.20 -4.78
CA VAL A 113 -3.13 -7.53 -5.31
C VAL A 113 -4.65 -7.59 -5.41
N ASP A 114 -5.18 -7.73 -6.61
CA ASP A 114 -6.63 -7.74 -6.86
C ASP A 114 -7.36 -6.54 -6.23
N GLY A 115 -6.74 -5.36 -6.35
CA GLY A 115 -7.28 -4.10 -5.85
C GLY A 115 -7.06 -3.84 -4.37
N GLU A 116 -6.46 -4.76 -3.62
CA GLU A 116 -6.22 -4.63 -2.19
C GLU A 116 -4.74 -4.47 -1.88
N TRP A 117 -4.40 -3.60 -0.92
CA TRP A 117 -3.04 -3.44 -0.46
C TRP A 117 -2.56 -4.66 0.32
N ARG A 118 -1.30 -5.07 0.03
CA ARG A 118 -0.63 -6.22 0.65
C ARG A 118 0.87 -5.95 0.76
N TRP A 119 1.51 -6.62 1.70
CA TRP A 119 2.95 -6.80 1.65
C TRP A 119 3.26 -7.79 0.53
N VAL A 120 3.97 -7.34 -0.51
CA VAL A 120 4.12 -8.13 -1.75
C VAL A 120 5.50 -8.73 -1.94
N GLU A 121 6.54 -8.07 -1.43
CA GLU A 121 7.91 -8.58 -1.52
C GLU A 121 8.83 -7.85 -0.56
N PHE A 122 10.03 -8.35 -0.41
CA PHE A 122 11.11 -7.67 0.29
C PHE A 122 12.37 -7.66 -0.58
N ALA A 123 13.29 -6.76 -0.26
CA ALA A 123 14.65 -6.76 -0.78
C ALA A 123 15.62 -6.64 0.40
N ALA A 124 16.81 -7.22 0.26
CA ALA A 124 17.88 -7.05 1.22
C ALA A 124 18.89 -6.01 0.70
N ASP A 125 19.49 -5.25 1.59
CA ASP A 125 20.53 -4.28 1.24
C ASP A 125 21.73 -5.00 0.61
N GLY A 126 22.20 -4.47 -0.51
CA GLY A 126 23.30 -5.05 -1.26
C GLY A 126 22.91 -6.07 -2.33
N GLU A 127 21.64 -6.40 -2.45
CA GLU A 127 21.09 -7.14 -3.58
C GLU A 127 20.67 -6.15 -4.67
N GLY A 128 21.52 -6.00 -5.64
CA GLY A 128 21.29 -5.11 -6.77
C GLY A 128 20.76 -5.79 -8.01
#